data_c17d911f883ce85fee8f304f353ae03c
#
_entry.id   c17d911f883ce85fee8f304f353ae03c
#
_cell.length_a   1.000
_cell.length_b   1.000
_cell.length_c   1.000
_cell.angle_alpha   90.00
_cell.angle_beta   90.00
_cell.angle_gamma   90.00
#
_symmetry.space_group_name_H-M   'P 1'
#
loop_
_entity.id
_entity.type
_entity.pdbx_description
1 polymer ?
#
loop_
_entity_poly.entity_id
_entity_poly.type
_entity_poly.pdbx_seq_one_letter_code
_entity_poly.pdbx_strand_id
1 'polypeptide(L)'
;MPIAASHEVTQLLMAWNDGDQSALERLIPLVHAELHRIARRYMRNERAGHTLQTSALINEAYLRLIDAQQVRWQNRAHFFGIAAQLMRRVLVDFARSRSYKKRGGGAFQVSLDETMVITKERGEDLVALDEAISALSELDERKGRVVEMRFFGGLSEKEIAEALTVSPETVRRDWRLAKSWLRRRLSETPNA
;
A
#
# COMPACT_ATOMS: atom_id res chain seq x y z
N MET A 1 11.96 7.84 8.54
CA MET A 1 13.18 8.03 7.71
C MET A 1 13.73 9.42 7.96
N PRO A 2 15.07 9.62 8.03
CA PRO A 2 15.68 10.94 8.12
C PRO A 2 15.39 11.75 6.85
N ILE A 3 15.27 13.07 6.98
CA ILE A 3 14.97 14.01 5.88
C ILE A 3 16.00 13.90 4.72
N ALA A 4 17.26 13.58 5.05
CA ALA A 4 18.33 13.36 4.07
C ALA A 4 18.02 12.21 3.09
N ALA A 5 17.52 11.08 3.58
CA ALA A 5 17.14 9.93 2.74
C ALA A 5 15.92 10.23 1.83
N SER A 6 15.04 11.15 2.24
CA SER A 6 13.91 11.58 1.43
C SER A 6 14.34 12.40 0.20
N HIS A 7 15.35 13.25 0.37
CA HIS A 7 15.88 14.08 -0.70
C HIS A 7 16.68 13.24 -1.71
N GLU A 8 17.48 12.30 -1.21
CA GLU A 8 18.27 11.40 -2.06
C GLU A 8 17.38 10.55 -2.97
N VAL A 9 16.30 9.95 -2.43
CA VAL A 9 15.34 9.18 -3.23
C VAL A 9 14.72 10.05 -4.33
N THR A 10 14.35 11.29 -4.04
CA THR A 10 13.79 12.22 -5.05
C THR A 10 14.80 12.51 -6.15
N GLN A 11 16.07 12.78 -5.81
CA GLN A 11 17.13 13.04 -6.80
C GLN A 11 17.37 11.82 -7.70
N LEU A 12 17.41 10.61 -7.13
CA LEU A 12 17.60 9.38 -7.90
C LEU A 12 16.41 9.11 -8.83
N LEU A 13 15.18 9.39 -8.40
CA LEU A 13 14.00 9.27 -9.24
C LEU A 13 14.02 10.23 -10.43
N MET A 14 14.47 11.47 -10.22
CA MET A 14 14.64 12.44 -11.31
C MET A 14 15.71 12.01 -12.28
N ALA A 15 16.89 11.60 -11.80
CA ALA A 15 17.96 11.10 -12.65
C ALA A 15 17.51 9.86 -13.47
N TRP A 16 16.73 8.97 -12.88
CA TRP A 16 16.15 7.84 -13.60
C TRP A 16 15.15 8.26 -14.68
N ASN A 17 14.31 9.28 -14.43
CA ASN A 17 13.45 9.87 -15.47
C ASN A 17 14.24 10.40 -16.68
N ASP A 18 15.44 10.90 -16.42
CA ASP A 18 16.33 11.44 -17.45
C ASP A 18 17.18 10.36 -18.14
N GLY A 19 16.93 9.08 -17.82
CA GLY A 19 17.54 7.92 -18.47
C GLY A 19 18.79 7.37 -17.78
N ASP A 20 19.16 7.88 -16.60
CA ASP A 20 20.32 7.37 -15.84
C ASP A 20 19.96 6.02 -15.19
N GLN A 21 20.41 4.93 -15.81
CA GLN A 21 20.23 3.57 -15.30
C GLN A 21 20.97 3.33 -13.97
N SER A 22 22.09 4.02 -13.73
CA SER A 22 22.83 3.90 -12.47
C SER A 22 22.03 4.47 -11.29
N ALA A 23 21.17 5.46 -11.53
CA ALA A 23 20.27 5.99 -10.54
C ALA A 23 19.25 4.94 -10.08
N LEU A 24 18.74 4.09 -10.96
CA LEU A 24 17.86 2.97 -10.61
C LEU A 24 18.57 1.95 -9.70
N GLU A 25 19.80 1.57 -10.04
CA GLU A 25 20.59 0.62 -9.23
C GLU A 25 20.81 1.16 -7.80
N ARG A 26 21.03 2.45 -7.64
CA ARG A 26 21.18 3.11 -6.34
C ARG A 26 19.85 3.31 -5.61
N LEU A 27 18.76 3.50 -6.35
CA LEU A 27 17.43 3.66 -5.80
C LEU A 27 16.89 2.35 -5.19
N ILE A 28 17.12 1.22 -5.86
CA ILE A 28 16.62 -0.11 -5.46
C ILE A 28 16.86 -0.40 -3.97
N PRO A 29 18.08 -0.34 -3.41
CA PRO A 29 18.29 -0.66 -2.00
C PRO A 29 17.56 0.28 -1.03
N LEU A 30 17.39 1.55 -1.40
CA LEU A 30 16.70 2.54 -0.56
C LEU A 30 15.19 2.28 -0.50
N VAL A 31 14.58 1.97 -1.63
CA VAL A 31 13.13 1.67 -1.69
C VAL A 31 12.82 0.25 -1.24
N HIS A 32 13.75 -0.70 -1.41
CA HIS A 32 13.59 -2.07 -0.94
C HIS A 32 13.34 -2.15 0.55
N ALA A 33 14.14 -1.46 1.35
CA ALA A 33 13.98 -1.44 2.79
C ALA A 33 12.57 -0.97 3.21
N GLU A 34 12.04 0.02 2.51
CA GLU A 34 10.72 0.58 2.80
C GLU A 34 9.59 -0.36 2.33
N LEU A 35 9.68 -0.90 1.12
CA LEU A 35 8.73 -1.89 0.61
C LEU A 35 8.73 -3.15 1.48
N HIS A 36 9.90 -3.58 1.96
CA HIS A 36 10.03 -4.70 2.88
C HIS A 36 9.37 -4.40 4.23
N ARG A 37 9.51 -3.19 4.74
CA ARG A 37 8.83 -2.75 5.97
C ARG A 37 7.30 -2.80 5.80
N ILE A 38 6.81 -2.32 4.66
CA ILE A 38 5.37 -2.35 4.32
C ILE A 38 4.89 -3.79 4.24
N ALA A 39 5.54 -4.63 3.44
CA ALA A 39 5.19 -6.04 3.28
C ALA A 39 5.19 -6.80 4.62
N ARG A 40 6.22 -6.61 5.47
CA ARG A 40 6.27 -7.21 6.81
C ARG A 40 5.11 -6.79 7.70
N ARG A 41 4.63 -5.56 7.59
CA ARG A 41 3.47 -5.10 8.37
C ARG A 41 2.23 -5.94 8.06
N TYR A 42 2.02 -6.30 6.78
CA TYR A 42 0.91 -7.15 6.36
C TYR A 42 1.11 -8.61 6.73
N MET A 43 2.36 -9.07 6.69
CA MET A 43 2.70 -10.48 6.95
C MET A 43 2.95 -10.78 8.44
N ARG A 44 2.91 -9.79 9.33
CA ARG A 44 3.30 -9.90 10.75
C ARG A 44 2.49 -10.95 11.53
N ASN A 45 1.28 -11.22 11.13
CA ASN A 45 0.38 -12.16 11.81
C ASN A 45 0.32 -13.54 11.11
N GLU A 46 1.18 -13.80 10.13
CA GLU A 46 1.33 -15.11 9.53
C GLU A 46 2.30 -16.00 10.31
N ARG A 47 2.02 -17.32 10.35
CA ARG A 47 2.84 -18.31 11.05
C ARG A 47 4.28 -18.33 10.52
N ALA A 48 5.24 -18.63 11.40
CA ALA A 48 6.64 -18.83 11.06
C ALA A 48 6.78 -19.83 9.89
N GLY A 49 7.45 -19.43 8.81
CA GLY A 49 7.58 -20.17 7.55
C GLY A 49 7.25 -19.36 6.29
N HIS A 50 6.71 -18.15 6.44
CA HIS A 50 6.27 -17.30 5.32
C HIS A 50 7.28 -16.25 4.85
N THR A 51 8.54 -16.31 5.28
CA THR A 51 9.58 -15.36 4.84
C THR A 51 9.77 -15.38 3.32
N LEU A 52 9.66 -16.56 2.71
CA LEU A 52 9.66 -16.72 1.25
C LEU A 52 8.49 -16.00 0.55
N GLN A 53 7.32 -15.96 1.19
CA GLN A 53 6.14 -15.27 0.65
C GLN A 53 6.30 -13.74 0.71
N THR A 54 6.91 -13.21 1.77
CA THR A 54 7.22 -11.77 1.89
C THR A 54 8.17 -11.32 0.78
N SER A 55 9.21 -12.10 0.52
CA SER A 55 10.17 -11.81 -0.56
C SER A 55 9.52 -11.91 -1.94
N ALA A 56 8.64 -12.87 -2.17
CA ALA A 56 7.90 -13.01 -3.43
C ALA A 56 6.96 -11.82 -3.66
N LEU A 57 6.26 -11.35 -2.62
CA LEU A 57 5.43 -10.14 -2.67
C LEU A 57 6.23 -8.90 -3.05
N ILE A 58 7.41 -8.74 -2.46
CA ILE A 58 8.31 -7.62 -2.72
C ILE A 58 8.85 -7.69 -4.15
N ASN A 59 9.28 -8.87 -4.60
CA ASN A 59 9.77 -9.05 -5.96
C ASN A 59 8.69 -8.75 -6.99
N GLU A 60 7.45 -9.19 -6.77
CA GLU A 60 6.32 -8.89 -7.65
C GLU A 60 6.02 -7.38 -7.70
N ALA A 61 6.04 -6.72 -6.54
CA ALA A 61 5.87 -5.26 -6.48
C ALA A 61 7.01 -4.53 -7.22
N TYR A 62 8.24 -5.04 -7.13
CA TYR A 62 9.39 -4.51 -7.86
C TYR A 62 9.23 -4.65 -9.36
N LEU A 63 8.91 -5.84 -9.85
CA LEU A 63 8.72 -6.07 -11.28
C LEU A 63 7.69 -5.09 -11.84
N ARG A 64 6.56 -4.94 -11.16
CA ARG A 64 5.51 -3.98 -11.56
C ARG A 64 5.94 -2.51 -11.47
N LEU A 65 6.83 -2.15 -10.53
CA LEU A 65 7.38 -0.79 -10.43
C LEU A 65 8.39 -0.50 -11.56
N ILE A 66 9.20 -1.48 -11.93
CA ILE A 66 10.17 -1.34 -13.04
C ILE A 66 9.42 -1.30 -14.38
N ASP A 67 8.38 -2.13 -14.56
CA ASP A 67 7.52 -2.12 -15.76
C ASP A 67 6.71 -0.83 -15.90
N ALA A 68 6.56 -0.04 -14.83
CA ALA A 68 5.92 1.27 -14.87
C ALA A 68 6.80 2.36 -15.55
N GLN A 69 7.51 2.02 -16.62
CA GLN A 69 8.41 2.90 -17.38
C GLN A 69 7.72 4.14 -17.97
N GLN A 70 6.40 4.17 -18.03
CA GLN A 70 5.62 5.33 -18.51
C GLN A 70 5.34 6.36 -17.41
N VAL A 71 5.70 6.07 -16.15
CA VAL A 71 5.44 6.97 -15.03
C VAL A 71 6.59 7.98 -14.92
N ARG A 72 6.28 9.26 -15.11
CA ARG A 72 7.20 10.35 -14.79
C ARG A 72 7.20 10.60 -13.29
N TRP A 73 8.25 10.14 -12.61
CA TRP A 73 8.39 10.28 -11.16
C TRP A 73 8.58 11.76 -10.80
N GLN A 74 7.75 12.28 -9.90
CA GLN A 74 7.85 13.70 -9.49
C GLN A 74 8.73 13.86 -8.25
N ASN A 75 8.51 12.99 -7.26
CA ASN A 75 9.24 12.98 -5.99
C ASN A 75 9.04 11.65 -5.27
N ARG A 76 9.70 11.51 -4.11
CA ARG A 76 9.57 10.33 -3.26
C ARG A 76 8.12 10.04 -2.86
N ALA A 77 7.34 11.05 -2.50
CA ALA A 77 5.95 10.86 -2.06
C ALA A 77 5.07 10.33 -3.20
N HIS A 78 5.25 10.83 -4.43
CA HIS A 78 4.59 10.33 -5.63
C HIS A 78 4.96 8.86 -5.91
N PHE A 79 6.25 8.51 -5.80
CA PHE A 79 6.73 7.13 -5.98
C PHE A 79 6.04 6.17 -4.98
N PHE A 80 6.05 6.50 -3.69
CA PHE A 80 5.41 5.64 -2.69
C PHE A 80 3.88 5.64 -2.79
N GLY A 81 3.27 6.69 -3.32
CA GLY A 81 1.84 6.70 -3.64
C GLY A 81 1.48 5.64 -4.69
N ILE A 82 2.28 5.54 -5.77
CA ILE A 82 2.11 4.51 -6.80
C ILE A 82 2.48 3.14 -6.25
N ALA A 83 3.57 3.04 -5.49
CA ALA A 83 3.95 1.79 -4.83
C ALA A 83 2.83 1.24 -3.91
N ALA A 84 2.08 2.12 -3.23
CA ALA A 84 0.93 1.74 -2.42
C ALA A 84 -0.18 1.08 -3.25
N GLN A 85 -0.48 1.62 -4.43
CA GLN A 85 -1.47 1.03 -5.34
C GLN A 85 -1.02 -0.34 -5.84
N LEU A 86 0.24 -0.46 -6.24
CA LEU A 86 0.81 -1.73 -6.69
C LEU A 86 0.81 -2.77 -5.56
N MET A 87 1.21 -2.37 -4.36
CA MET A 87 1.20 -3.24 -3.19
C MET A 87 -0.23 -3.72 -2.86
N ARG A 88 -1.23 -2.84 -2.94
CA ARG A 88 -2.64 -3.22 -2.82
C ARG A 88 -2.99 -4.33 -3.80
N ARG A 89 -2.72 -4.14 -5.10
CA ARG A 89 -3.02 -5.14 -6.14
C ARG A 89 -2.34 -6.46 -5.86
N VAL A 90 -1.03 -6.45 -5.56
CA VAL A 90 -0.26 -7.67 -5.27
C VAL A 90 -0.83 -8.42 -4.06
N LEU A 91 -1.16 -7.70 -2.99
CA LEU A 91 -1.74 -8.30 -1.77
C LEU A 91 -3.13 -8.89 -2.02
N VAL A 92 -3.97 -8.21 -2.79
CA VAL A 92 -5.32 -8.69 -3.15
C VAL A 92 -5.23 -9.91 -4.08
N ASP A 93 -4.37 -9.88 -5.10
CA ASP A 93 -4.13 -11.02 -5.99
C ASP A 93 -3.65 -12.25 -5.19
N PHE A 94 -2.74 -12.02 -4.23
CA PHE A 94 -2.26 -13.05 -3.33
C PHE A 94 -3.38 -13.60 -2.43
N ALA A 95 -4.22 -12.73 -1.87
CA ALA A 95 -5.37 -13.13 -1.04
C ALA A 95 -6.37 -13.96 -1.86
N ARG A 96 -6.70 -13.51 -3.08
CA ARG A 96 -7.58 -14.24 -4.00
C ARG A 96 -7.01 -15.62 -4.37
N SER A 97 -5.72 -15.71 -4.69
CA SER A 97 -5.08 -17.00 -5.02
C SER A 97 -5.08 -17.99 -3.85
N ARG A 98 -4.99 -17.51 -2.62
CA ARG A 98 -5.06 -18.37 -1.41
C ARG A 98 -6.47 -18.85 -1.09
N SER A 99 -7.49 -18.02 -1.30
CA SER A 99 -8.88 -18.44 -1.09
C SER A 99 -9.29 -19.55 -2.06
N TYR A 100 -8.75 -19.54 -3.28
CA TYR A 100 -8.91 -20.64 -4.25
C TYR A 100 -8.24 -21.94 -3.79
N LYS A 101 -7.09 -21.88 -3.11
CA LYS A 101 -6.33 -23.06 -2.68
C LYS A 101 -6.76 -23.61 -1.32
N LYS A 102 -7.54 -22.91 -0.53
CA LYS A 102 -7.96 -23.27 0.82
C LYS A 102 -9.47 -23.14 1.01
N ARG A 103 -10.20 -24.16 0.67
CA ARG A 103 -11.43 -24.46 1.44
C ARG A 103 -11.03 -25.10 2.78
N GLY A 104 -10.28 -24.40 3.59
CA GLY A 104 -9.78 -24.87 4.88
C GLY A 104 -8.87 -23.86 5.57
N GLY A 105 -9.43 -23.10 6.43
CA GLY A 105 -8.98 -22.35 7.56
C GLY A 105 -7.53 -21.82 7.66
N GLY A 106 -7.36 -20.54 7.65
CA GLY A 106 -6.16 -19.84 8.14
C GLY A 106 -6.32 -18.33 8.01
N ALA A 107 -6.27 -17.66 9.12
CA ALA A 107 -6.70 -16.30 9.33
C ALA A 107 -5.64 -15.23 9.01
N PHE A 108 -6.02 -14.18 8.30
CA PHE A 108 -5.30 -12.91 8.16
C PHE A 108 -5.98 -11.83 9.02
N GLN A 109 -5.21 -11.13 9.82
CA GLN A 109 -5.74 -10.02 10.61
C GLN A 109 -5.22 -8.70 10.02
N VAL A 110 -6.11 -7.90 9.46
CA VAL A 110 -5.80 -6.60 8.89
C VAL A 110 -6.13 -5.52 9.91
N SER A 111 -5.13 -4.77 10.38
CA SER A 111 -5.34 -3.62 11.25
C SER A 111 -5.22 -2.33 10.44
N LEU A 112 -6.29 -1.55 10.34
CA LEU A 112 -6.33 -0.24 9.69
C LEU A 112 -5.75 0.89 10.56
N ASP A 113 -5.58 0.63 11.85
CA ASP A 113 -4.93 1.51 12.83
C ASP A 113 -4.78 0.72 14.13
N GLU A 114 -3.99 1.18 15.12
CA GLU A 114 -3.89 0.55 16.44
C GLU A 114 -5.26 0.37 17.13
N THR A 115 -6.28 1.11 16.69
CA THR A 115 -7.65 1.05 17.20
C THR A 115 -8.67 0.41 16.26
N MET A 116 -8.32 0.06 15.02
CA MET A 116 -9.21 -0.59 14.06
C MET A 116 -8.72 -2.00 13.78
N VAL A 117 -9.06 -2.92 14.69
CA VAL A 117 -8.84 -4.35 14.51
C VAL A 117 -9.97 -4.89 13.65
N ILE A 118 -9.69 -5.21 12.39
CA ILE A 118 -10.56 -6.07 11.59
C ILE A 118 -10.20 -7.49 11.97
N THR A 119 -10.95 -8.05 12.89
CA THR A 119 -10.84 -9.43 13.35
C THR A 119 -11.79 -10.27 12.52
N LYS A 120 -11.31 -11.04 11.62
CA LYS A 120 -11.70 -12.37 11.15
C LYS A 120 -11.30 -12.67 9.69
N GLU A 121 -10.88 -13.81 9.43
CA GLU A 121 -10.89 -14.78 8.31
C GLU A 121 -10.88 -14.26 6.83
N ARG A 122 -10.00 -13.85 6.14
CA ARG A 122 -8.66 -13.31 6.08
C ARG A 122 -7.99 -13.10 4.74
N GLY A 123 -8.39 -13.73 3.72
CA GLY A 123 -8.26 -13.33 2.34
C GLY A 123 -9.52 -12.57 1.92
N GLU A 124 -10.65 -12.97 2.49
CA GLU A 124 -11.96 -12.37 2.27
C GLU A 124 -12.02 -10.93 2.80
N ASP A 125 -11.42 -10.66 3.98
CA ASP A 125 -11.38 -9.30 4.54
C ASP A 125 -10.53 -8.33 3.68
N LEU A 126 -9.45 -8.81 3.07
CA LEU A 126 -8.62 -7.98 2.21
C LEU A 126 -9.31 -7.73 0.86
N VAL A 127 -10.03 -8.72 0.33
CA VAL A 127 -10.83 -8.56 -0.88
C VAL A 127 -12.01 -7.63 -0.62
N ALA A 128 -12.72 -7.80 0.50
CA ALA A 128 -13.82 -6.91 0.89
C ALA A 128 -13.32 -5.45 1.12
N LEU A 129 -12.13 -5.29 1.72
CA LEU A 129 -11.51 -3.97 1.86
C LEU A 129 -11.14 -3.37 0.50
N ASP A 130 -10.62 -4.17 -0.43
CA ASP A 130 -10.32 -3.76 -1.80
C ASP A 130 -11.57 -3.25 -2.53
N GLU A 131 -12.66 -3.99 -2.44
CA GLU A 131 -13.95 -3.60 -3.01
C GLU A 131 -14.50 -2.32 -2.36
N ALA A 132 -14.40 -2.22 -1.04
CA ALA A 132 -14.83 -1.03 -0.31
C ALA A 132 -13.99 0.21 -0.68
N ILE A 133 -12.67 0.08 -0.82
CA ILE A 133 -11.81 1.19 -1.25
C ILE A 133 -12.11 1.58 -2.71
N SER A 134 -12.38 0.61 -3.57
CA SER A 134 -12.77 0.88 -4.95
C SER A 134 -14.07 1.66 -5.02
N ALA A 135 -15.10 1.24 -4.29
CA ALA A 135 -16.37 1.97 -4.17
C ALA A 135 -16.20 3.37 -3.55
N LEU A 136 -15.30 3.53 -2.57
CA LEU A 136 -14.98 4.83 -2.02
C LEU A 136 -14.30 5.73 -3.06
N SER A 137 -13.42 5.16 -3.89
CA SER A 137 -12.71 5.92 -4.94
C SER A 137 -13.64 6.39 -6.04
N GLU A 138 -14.71 5.66 -6.35
CA GLU A 138 -15.77 6.08 -7.26
C GLU A 138 -16.57 7.28 -6.71
N LEU A 139 -16.77 7.33 -5.40
CA LEU A 139 -17.45 8.43 -4.72
C LEU A 139 -16.56 9.65 -4.49
N ASP A 140 -15.31 9.41 -4.12
CA ASP A 140 -14.29 10.42 -3.84
C ASP A 140 -12.90 9.81 -4.02
N GLU A 141 -12.33 10.05 -5.21
CA GLU A 141 -11.02 9.53 -5.61
C GLU A 141 -9.93 9.91 -4.59
N ARG A 142 -9.93 11.15 -4.11
CA ARG A 142 -8.90 11.62 -3.16
C ARG A 142 -8.96 10.86 -1.84
N LYS A 143 -10.16 10.60 -1.31
CA LYS A 143 -10.31 9.79 -0.08
C LYS A 143 -9.86 8.35 -0.29
N GLY A 144 -10.16 7.74 -1.43
CA GLY A 144 -9.65 6.44 -1.81
C GLY A 144 -8.12 6.42 -1.83
N ARG A 145 -7.49 7.39 -2.49
CA ARG A 145 -6.03 7.54 -2.52
C ARG A 145 -5.41 7.77 -1.14
N VAL A 146 -6.04 8.55 -0.28
CA VAL A 146 -5.59 8.73 1.12
C VAL A 146 -5.57 7.40 1.86
N VAL A 147 -6.61 6.56 1.68
CA VAL A 147 -6.65 5.22 2.29
C VAL A 147 -5.56 4.33 1.73
N GLU A 148 -5.40 4.26 0.42
CA GLU A 148 -4.35 3.45 -0.22
C GLU A 148 -2.96 3.81 0.28
N MET A 149 -2.62 5.09 0.25
CA MET A 149 -1.30 5.57 0.66
C MET A 149 -1.03 5.32 2.15
N ARG A 150 -2.03 5.52 2.99
CA ARG A 150 -1.87 5.32 4.43
C ARG A 150 -1.84 3.85 4.81
N PHE A 151 -2.77 3.07 4.27
CA PHE A 151 -2.92 1.66 4.61
C PHE A 151 -1.89 0.79 3.89
N PHE A 152 -1.84 0.83 2.56
CA PHE A 152 -0.93 -0.01 1.76
C PHE A 152 0.46 0.59 1.61
N GLY A 153 0.60 1.92 1.58
CA GLY A 153 1.87 2.61 1.47
C GLY A 153 2.56 2.88 2.80
N GLY A 154 1.82 2.88 3.91
CA GLY A 154 2.34 3.24 5.22
C GLY A 154 2.84 4.68 5.32
N LEU A 155 2.36 5.58 4.44
CA LEU A 155 2.78 6.98 4.39
C LEU A 155 2.20 7.76 5.56
N SER A 156 2.97 8.72 6.04
CA SER A 156 2.53 9.71 7.03
C SER A 156 1.59 10.74 6.39
N GLU A 157 0.84 11.47 7.22
CA GLU A 157 -0.04 12.56 6.76
C GLU A 157 0.70 13.61 5.93
N LYS A 158 1.96 13.93 6.29
CA LYS A 158 2.79 14.88 5.55
C LYS A 158 3.18 14.37 4.18
N GLU A 159 3.59 13.11 4.07
CA GLU A 159 3.95 12.48 2.80
C GLU A 159 2.73 12.33 1.87
N ILE A 160 1.56 11.99 2.41
CA ILE A 160 0.32 11.94 1.64
C ILE A 160 -0.08 13.34 1.15
N ALA A 161 0.06 14.35 2.01
CA ALA A 161 -0.23 15.74 1.68
C ALA A 161 0.66 16.24 0.51
N GLU A 162 1.95 15.90 0.54
CA GLU A 162 2.90 16.17 -0.53
C GLU A 162 2.50 15.45 -1.83
N ALA A 163 2.22 14.14 -1.76
CA ALA A 163 1.84 13.33 -2.92
C ALA A 163 0.54 13.78 -3.58
N LEU A 164 -0.42 14.27 -2.80
CA LEU A 164 -1.74 14.71 -3.29
C LEU A 164 -1.83 16.23 -3.50
N THR A 165 -0.76 16.97 -3.20
CA THR A 165 -0.72 18.44 -3.31
C THR A 165 -1.85 19.11 -2.50
N VAL A 166 -2.03 18.66 -1.27
CA VAL A 166 -3.04 19.18 -0.32
C VAL A 166 -2.41 19.48 1.04
N SER A 167 -3.15 20.11 1.95
CA SER A 167 -2.65 20.31 3.32
C SER A 167 -2.72 19.02 4.15
N PRO A 168 -1.83 18.83 5.14
CA PRO A 168 -1.91 17.70 6.08
C PRO A 168 -3.26 17.65 6.83
N GLU A 169 -3.87 18.81 7.10
CA GLU A 169 -5.18 18.90 7.72
C GLU A 169 -6.29 18.33 6.82
N THR A 170 -6.19 18.56 5.49
CA THR A 170 -7.08 17.94 4.51
C THR A 170 -6.94 16.42 4.54
N VAL A 171 -5.70 15.91 4.56
CA VAL A 171 -5.44 14.45 4.66
C VAL A 171 -6.04 13.86 5.94
N ARG A 172 -5.86 14.54 7.08
CA ARG A 172 -6.42 14.10 8.37
C ARG A 172 -7.95 14.04 8.34
N ARG A 173 -8.59 15.04 7.78
CA ARG A 173 -10.05 15.08 7.61
C ARG A 173 -10.52 13.98 6.68
N ASP A 174 -9.89 13.83 5.52
CA ASP A 174 -10.26 12.83 4.52
C ASP A 174 -10.05 11.41 5.06
N TRP A 175 -8.96 11.15 5.79
CA TRP A 175 -8.74 9.88 6.47
C TRP A 175 -9.82 9.55 7.49
N ARG A 176 -10.22 10.53 8.32
CA ARG A 176 -11.28 10.32 9.32
C ARG A 176 -12.61 9.96 8.66
N LEU A 177 -13.00 10.68 7.60
CA LEU A 177 -14.24 10.43 6.86
C LEU A 177 -14.19 9.09 6.14
N ALA A 178 -13.09 8.81 5.43
CA ALA A 178 -12.89 7.55 4.74
C ALA A 178 -12.95 6.36 5.71
N LYS A 179 -12.28 6.45 6.86
CA LYS A 179 -12.30 5.41 7.89
C LYS A 179 -13.72 5.14 8.43
N SER A 180 -14.49 6.19 8.67
CA SER A 180 -15.89 6.05 9.12
C SER A 180 -16.76 5.38 8.06
N TRP A 181 -16.60 5.78 6.79
CA TRP A 181 -17.34 5.21 5.67
C TRP A 181 -16.99 3.73 5.45
N LEU A 182 -15.69 3.40 5.45
CA LEU A 182 -15.21 2.01 5.30
C LEU A 182 -15.71 1.10 6.42
N ARG A 183 -15.70 1.57 7.67
CA ARG A 183 -16.25 0.81 8.80
C ARG A 183 -17.71 0.45 8.58
N ARG A 184 -18.53 1.43 8.19
CA ARG A 184 -19.93 1.21 7.89
C ARG A 184 -20.10 0.21 6.76
N ARG A 185 -19.40 0.41 5.63
CA ARG A 185 -19.51 -0.45 4.44
C ARG A 185 -19.14 -1.91 4.74
N LEU A 186 -18.05 -2.12 5.50
CA LEU A 186 -17.59 -3.45 5.88
C LEU A 186 -18.48 -4.14 6.93
N SER A 187 -19.20 -3.35 7.75
CA SER A 187 -20.17 -3.91 8.72
C SER A 187 -21.51 -4.26 8.07
N GLU A 188 -21.85 -3.64 6.95
CA GLU A 188 -23.10 -3.87 6.21
C GLU A 188 -22.98 -5.03 5.20
N THR A 189 -21.77 -5.53 4.93
CA THR A 189 -21.57 -6.70 4.07
C THR A 189 -21.74 -7.95 4.94
N PRO A 190 -22.87 -8.67 4.87
CA PRO A 190 -23.03 -9.92 5.61
C PRO A 190 -22.02 -10.92 5.08
N ASN A 191 -21.36 -11.65 5.99
CA ASN A 191 -20.63 -12.86 5.63
C ASN A 191 -21.60 -13.82 4.88
N ALA A 192 -21.44 -13.96 3.57
CA ALA A 192 -22.10 -15.00 2.80
C ALA A 192 -21.35 -16.33 2.95
#